data_627a6f8970b145d2e9893bb94e0de190
#
_entry.id   627a6f8970b145d2e9893bb94e0de190
#
_cell.length_a   1.000
_cell.length_b   1.000
_cell.length_c   1.000
_cell.angle_alpha   90.00
_cell.angle_beta   90.00
_cell.angle_gamma   90.00
#
_symmetry.space_group_name_H-M   'P 1'
#
loop_
_entity.id
_entity.type
_entity.pdbx_description
1 polymer ?
#
loop_
_entity_poly.entity_id
_entity_poly.type
_entity_poly.pdbx_seq_one_letter_code
_entity_poly.pdbx_strand_id
1 'polypeptide(L)'
;MTVRAVIQGCGHYLPKRVVDNSEFERTLDTSDDWISSRSGIKRRHFANEDETTSVMATLAAKEALADANLRADDIDAIILATSTSDLTFPSAATMVQANLGIVKGFAYDVKAVCAGFVFALANANALIISGQAKKILVIGSETFSKLMDWEDRSTCVLFGDGAGAVILSA
;
A
#
# COMPACT_ATOMS: atom_id res chain seq x y z
N MET A 1 -23.27 -11.17 -21.43
CA MET A 1 -21.78 -11.22 -21.30
C MET A 1 -21.46 -11.27 -19.82
N THR A 2 -20.53 -12.10 -19.42
CA THR A 2 -20.09 -12.14 -18.01
C THR A 2 -19.11 -11.01 -17.78
N VAL A 3 -19.44 -10.07 -16.88
CA VAL A 3 -18.52 -9.00 -16.47
C VAL A 3 -17.35 -9.63 -15.69
N ARG A 4 -16.15 -9.18 -15.97
CA ARG A 4 -14.92 -9.59 -15.25
C ARG A 4 -14.15 -8.36 -14.86
N ALA A 5 -13.55 -8.36 -13.69
CA ALA A 5 -12.59 -7.35 -13.29
C ALA A 5 -11.23 -7.67 -13.91
N VAL A 6 -10.61 -6.68 -14.53
CA VAL A 6 -9.26 -6.77 -15.10
C VAL A 6 -8.37 -5.68 -14.53
N ILE A 7 -7.09 -5.96 -14.34
CA ILE A 7 -6.10 -4.94 -13.95
C ILE A 7 -5.81 -4.09 -15.18
N GLN A 8 -6.07 -2.79 -15.08
CA GLN A 8 -5.87 -1.82 -16.15
C GLN A 8 -4.57 -1.03 -16.00
N GLY A 9 -4.10 -0.83 -14.77
CA GLY A 9 -2.84 -0.15 -14.48
C GLY A 9 -2.35 -0.46 -13.10
N CYS A 10 -1.06 -0.23 -12.87
CA CYS A 10 -0.39 -0.43 -11.59
C CYS A 10 0.57 0.72 -11.29
N GLY A 11 0.86 0.91 -10.01
CA GLY A 11 1.80 1.91 -9.53
C GLY A 11 2.34 1.56 -8.16
N HIS A 12 3.41 2.22 -7.78
CA HIS A 12 4.05 1.98 -6.49
C HIS A 12 4.69 3.26 -5.95
N TYR A 13 5.01 3.24 -4.67
CA TYR A 13 5.86 4.23 -4.04
C TYR A 13 6.73 3.58 -2.97
N LEU A 14 8.02 3.85 -3.02
CA LEU A 14 8.97 3.47 -1.98
C LEU A 14 9.52 4.73 -1.33
N PRO A 15 9.57 4.80 0.01
CA PRO A 15 10.22 5.88 0.73
C PRO A 15 11.65 6.14 0.25
N LYS A 16 12.09 7.38 0.37
CA LYS A 16 13.43 7.80 -0.13
C LYS A 16 14.58 7.18 0.65
N ARG A 17 14.40 6.93 1.95
CA ARG A 17 15.44 6.36 2.81
C ARG A 17 15.57 4.87 2.55
N VAL A 18 16.71 4.49 1.96
CA VAL A 18 17.12 3.09 1.79
C VAL A 18 17.96 2.69 2.98
N VAL A 19 17.70 1.52 3.54
CA VAL A 19 18.38 0.95 4.71
C VAL A 19 18.97 -0.39 4.33
N ASP A 20 20.29 -0.48 4.38
CA ASP A 20 21.05 -1.72 4.17
C ASP A 20 21.11 -2.55 5.47
N ASN A 21 21.41 -3.84 5.34
CA ASN A 21 21.56 -4.74 6.50
C ASN A 21 22.67 -4.26 7.47
N SER A 22 23.71 -3.62 6.96
CA SER A 22 24.81 -3.07 7.78
C SER A 22 24.37 -1.99 8.79
N GLU A 23 23.20 -1.35 8.59
CA GLU A 23 22.69 -0.41 9.60
C GLU A 23 22.24 -1.15 10.87
N PHE A 24 21.67 -2.35 10.73
CA PHE A 24 21.24 -3.17 11.87
C PHE A 24 22.42 -3.74 12.67
N GLU A 25 23.54 -3.99 12.03
CA GLU A 25 24.77 -4.49 12.69
C GLU A 25 25.31 -3.52 13.75
N ARG A 26 24.94 -2.23 13.65
CA ARG A 26 25.41 -1.20 14.60
C ARG A 26 24.68 -1.26 15.95
N THR A 27 23.49 -1.82 15.96
CA THR A 27 22.58 -1.78 17.13
C THR A 27 22.12 -3.15 17.60
N LEU A 28 22.22 -4.18 16.73
CA LEU A 28 21.74 -5.53 16.97
C LEU A 28 22.87 -6.55 16.78
N ASP A 29 22.77 -7.66 17.50
CA ASP A 29 23.63 -8.83 17.27
C ASP A 29 23.19 -9.58 16.01
N THR A 30 23.55 -9.06 14.84
CA THR A 30 23.18 -9.59 13.51
C THR A 30 24.28 -9.28 12.49
N SER A 31 24.12 -9.79 11.25
CA SER A 31 25.00 -9.49 10.12
C SER A 31 24.22 -9.53 8.80
N ASP A 32 24.79 -8.92 7.74
CA ASP A 32 24.22 -9.03 6.39
C ASP A 32 24.03 -10.49 5.97
N ASP A 33 25.03 -11.34 6.27
CA ASP A 33 24.95 -12.77 5.95
C ASP A 33 23.83 -13.48 6.72
N TRP A 34 23.66 -13.16 8.01
CA TRP A 34 22.59 -13.72 8.84
C TRP A 34 21.20 -13.33 8.33
N ILE A 35 21.00 -12.06 7.96
CA ILE A 35 19.73 -11.55 7.42
C ILE A 35 19.47 -12.12 6.03
N SER A 36 20.44 -12.00 5.13
CA SER A 36 20.30 -12.40 3.73
C SER A 36 20.08 -13.90 3.55
N SER A 37 20.79 -14.74 4.30
CA SER A 37 20.64 -16.21 4.21
C SER A 37 19.27 -16.70 4.65
N ARG A 38 18.58 -16.00 5.55
CA ARG A 38 17.29 -16.38 6.10
C ARG A 38 16.10 -15.75 5.38
N SER A 39 16.25 -14.56 4.85
CA SER A 39 15.16 -13.76 4.30
C SER A 39 15.33 -13.40 2.82
N GLY A 40 16.55 -13.45 2.30
CA GLY A 40 16.89 -12.90 0.99
C GLY A 40 16.94 -11.37 0.95
N ILE A 41 16.58 -10.69 2.05
CA ILE A 41 16.47 -9.22 2.11
C ILE A 41 17.88 -8.61 2.24
N LYS A 42 18.21 -7.70 1.33
CA LYS A 42 19.44 -6.91 1.35
C LYS A 42 19.17 -5.46 1.72
N ARG A 43 18.03 -4.93 1.33
CA ARG A 43 17.62 -3.54 1.55
C ARG A 43 16.14 -3.45 1.85
N ARG A 44 15.75 -2.41 2.57
CA ARG A 44 14.36 -1.99 2.75
C ARG A 44 14.30 -0.47 2.73
N HIS A 45 13.08 0.05 2.61
CA HIS A 45 12.83 1.48 2.66
C HIS A 45 12.09 1.81 3.96
N PHE A 46 12.47 2.91 4.60
CA PHE A 46 11.76 3.42 5.77
C PHE A 46 11.26 4.83 5.51
N ALA A 47 10.00 5.03 5.82
CA ALA A 47 9.31 6.30 5.64
C ALA A 47 9.85 7.36 6.60
N ASN A 48 10.02 8.58 6.09
CA ASN A 48 10.24 9.76 6.88
C ASN A 48 8.90 10.23 7.50
N GLU A 49 8.93 11.28 8.31
CA GLU A 49 7.73 11.78 9.00
C GLU A 49 6.63 12.25 8.04
N ASP A 50 7.01 12.83 6.91
CA ASP A 50 6.12 13.33 5.85
C ASP A 50 5.64 12.22 4.88
N GLU A 51 6.24 11.04 4.91
CA GLU A 51 5.87 9.90 4.08
C GLU A 51 4.88 9.00 4.84
N THR A 52 3.69 9.53 5.15
CA THR A 52 2.66 8.77 5.87
C THR A 52 1.99 7.73 4.97
N THR A 53 1.23 6.81 5.57
CA THR A 53 0.53 5.75 4.84
C THR A 53 -0.37 6.30 3.74
N SER A 54 -1.15 7.34 4.00
CA SER A 54 -2.03 7.96 2.99
C SER A 54 -1.26 8.74 1.94
N VAL A 55 -0.13 9.36 2.29
CA VAL A 55 0.74 10.07 1.33
C VAL A 55 1.37 9.08 0.36
N MET A 56 1.98 7.99 0.86
CA MET A 56 2.55 6.95 0.01
C MET A 56 1.49 6.29 -0.87
N ALA A 57 0.32 5.98 -0.30
CA ALA A 57 -0.83 5.45 -1.04
C ALA A 57 -1.26 6.38 -2.17
N THR A 58 -1.30 7.70 -1.92
CA THR A 58 -1.65 8.71 -2.93
C THR A 58 -0.63 8.75 -4.07
N LEU A 59 0.67 8.62 -3.76
CA LEU A 59 1.74 8.62 -4.77
C LEU A 59 1.67 7.36 -5.64
N ALA A 60 1.49 6.18 -5.03
CA ALA A 60 1.28 4.93 -5.77
C ALA A 60 0.02 4.99 -6.64
N ALA A 61 -1.07 5.58 -6.13
CA ALA A 61 -2.30 5.77 -6.87
C ALA A 61 -2.14 6.67 -8.09
N LYS A 62 -1.37 7.77 -7.99
CA LYS A 62 -1.07 8.66 -9.13
C LYS A 62 -0.30 7.93 -10.22
N GLU A 63 0.66 7.08 -9.85
CA GLU A 63 1.39 6.26 -10.81
C GLU A 63 0.46 5.24 -11.50
N ALA A 64 -0.40 4.55 -10.74
CA ALA A 64 -1.38 3.61 -11.29
C ALA A 64 -2.38 4.28 -12.26
N LEU A 65 -2.82 5.51 -11.95
CA LEU A 65 -3.67 6.30 -12.84
C LEU A 65 -2.95 6.66 -14.15
N ALA A 66 -1.68 7.06 -14.05
CA ALA A 66 -0.86 7.38 -15.21
C ALA A 66 -0.64 6.15 -16.10
N ASP A 67 -0.31 4.99 -15.50
CA ASP A 67 -0.12 3.73 -16.23
C ASP A 67 -1.41 3.26 -16.93
N ALA A 68 -2.56 3.43 -16.28
CA ALA A 68 -3.88 3.13 -16.86
C ALA A 68 -4.35 4.17 -17.89
N ASN A 69 -3.67 5.30 -18.04
CA ASN A 69 -4.13 6.46 -18.81
C ASN A 69 -5.53 6.93 -18.39
N LEU A 70 -5.76 7.01 -17.08
CA LEU A 70 -7.01 7.44 -16.44
C LEU A 70 -6.80 8.71 -15.62
N ARG A 71 -7.90 9.46 -15.44
CA ARG A 71 -7.96 10.60 -14.51
C ARG A 71 -8.56 10.14 -13.18
N ALA A 72 -8.29 10.89 -12.13
CA ALA A 72 -8.86 10.64 -10.80
C ALA A 72 -10.40 10.57 -10.83
N ASP A 73 -11.05 11.44 -11.62
CA ASP A 73 -12.50 11.46 -11.78
C ASP A 73 -13.10 10.21 -12.44
N ASP A 74 -12.28 9.36 -13.04
CA ASP A 74 -12.74 8.10 -13.63
C ASP A 74 -12.96 7.00 -12.56
N ILE A 75 -12.42 7.19 -11.34
CA ILE A 75 -12.48 6.21 -10.26
C ILE A 75 -13.83 6.31 -9.52
N ASP A 76 -14.49 5.17 -9.34
CA ASP A 76 -15.77 5.06 -8.64
C ASP A 76 -15.61 4.69 -7.15
N ALA A 77 -14.53 3.99 -6.79
CA ALA A 77 -14.26 3.60 -5.41
C ALA A 77 -12.76 3.44 -5.14
N ILE A 78 -12.38 3.62 -3.86
CA ILE A 78 -11.03 3.35 -3.36
C ILE A 78 -11.12 2.34 -2.22
N ILE A 79 -10.34 1.25 -2.31
CA ILE A 79 -10.19 0.28 -1.24
C ILE A 79 -8.71 0.22 -0.86
N LEU A 80 -8.40 0.59 0.37
CA LEU A 80 -7.03 0.64 0.86
C LEU A 80 -6.82 -0.40 1.95
N ALA A 81 -5.89 -1.32 1.73
CA ALA A 81 -5.46 -2.29 2.73
C ALA A 81 -4.31 -1.70 3.54
N THR A 82 -4.52 -1.55 4.85
CA THR A 82 -3.50 -1.06 5.77
C THR A 82 -3.75 -1.48 7.21
N SER A 83 -2.68 -1.69 7.95
CA SER A 83 -2.67 -1.86 9.41
C SER A 83 -2.08 -0.65 10.13
N THR A 84 -1.53 0.30 9.38
CA THR A 84 -0.79 1.47 9.85
C THR A 84 -1.42 2.78 9.34
N SER A 85 -2.76 2.90 9.44
CA SER A 85 -3.48 4.11 9.07
C SER A 85 -2.91 5.33 9.79
N ASP A 86 -2.87 6.49 9.12
CA ASP A 86 -2.37 7.75 9.69
C ASP A 86 -3.18 8.16 10.93
N LEU A 87 -4.49 7.94 10.87
CA LEU A 87 -5.46 8.28 11.92
C LEU A 87 -6.42 7.11 12.16
N THR A 88 -7.07 7.10 13.31
CA THR A 88 -8.18 6.18 13.58
C THR A 88 -9.37 6.48 12.66
N PHE A 89 -9.65 7.77 12.45
CA PHE A 89 -10.63 8.30 11.50
C PHE A 89 -10.23 9.74 11.10
N PRO A 90 -10.50 10.19 9.87
CA PRO A 90 -11.09 9.42 8.77
C PRO A 90 -10.19 8.28 8.32
N SER A 91 -10.73 7.34 7.52
CA SER A 91 -9.94 6.23 6.96
C SER A 91 -8.84 6.74 6.02
N ALA A 92 -7.74 6.00 5.91
CA ALA A 92 -6.65 6.36 5.00
C ALA A 92 -7.12 6.41 3.54
N ALA A 93 -8.06 5.55 3.15
CA ALA A 93 -8.67 5.57 1.82
C ALA A 93 -9.42 6.89 1.52
N THR A 94 -10.13 7.46 2.51
CA THR A 94 -10.81 8.76 2.32
C THR A 94 -9.81 9.92 2.28
N MET A 95 -8.68 9.81 2.96
CA MET A 95 -7.58 10.78 2.84
C MET A 95 -6.98 10.72 1.43
N VAL A 96 -6.75 9.54 0.87
CA VAL A 96 -6.30 9.37 -0.53
C VAL A 96 -7.33 9.95 -1.50
N GLN A 97 -8.63 9.70 -1.28
CA GLN A 97 -9.72 10.26 -2.09
C GLN A 97 -9.64 11.80 -2.13
N ALA A 98 -9.48 12.43 -0.97
CA ALA A 98 -9.32 13.88 -0.85
C ALA A 98 -8.03 14.37 -1.53
N ASN A 99 -6.90 13.70 -1.33
CA ASN A 99 -5.61 14.06 -1.90
C ASN A 99 -5.60 13.97 -3.44
N LEU A 100 -6.40 13.07 -4.02
CA LEU A 100 -6.59 12.93 -5.47
C LEU A 100 -7.64 13.88 -6.03
N GLY A 101 -8.38 14.60 -5.19
CA GLY A 101 -9.47 15.50 -5.58
C GLY A 101 -10.73 14.76 -6.07
N ILE A 102 -10.92 13.49 -5.70
CA ILE A 102 -12.08 12.69 -6.11
C ILE A 102 -13.28 13.07 -5.23
N VAL A 103 -14.31 13.62 -5.84
CA VAL A 103 -15.52 14.11 -5.14
C VAL A 103 -16.70 13.16 -5.23
N LYS A 104 -16.56 12.04 -5.93
CA LYS A 104 -17.61 11.02 -6.12
C LYS A 104 -17.20 9.67 -5.54
N GLY A 105 -18.19 8.76 -5.49
CA GLY A 105 -17.93 7.38 -5.08
C GLY A 105 -17.72 7.23 -3.57
N PHE A 106 -17.09 6.13 -3.19
CA PHE A 106 -16.84 5.79 -1.79
C PHE A 106 -15.42 5.28 -1.58
N ALA A 107 -14.94 5.41 -0.34
CA ALA A 107 -13.60 4.97 0.04
C ALA A 107 -13.62 4.35 1.44
N TYR A 108 -12.90 3.24 1.64
CA TYR A 108 -12.77 2.58 2.93
C TYR A 108 -11.50 1.76 3.04
N ASP A 109 -11.08 1.51 4.28
CA ASP A 109 -9.92 0.68 4.60
C ASP A 109 -10.33 -0.78 4.85
N VAL A 110 -9.43 -1.70 4.46
CA VAL A 110 -9.47 -3.11 4.83
C VAL A 110 -8.32 -3.40 5.77
N LYS A 111 -8.64 -3.81 7.01
CA LYS A 111 -7.64 -4.15 8.01
C LYS A 111 -7.55 -5.66 8.17
N ALA A 112 -6.66 -6.28 7.40
CA ALA A 112 -6.44 -7.73 7.42
C ALA A 112 -4.96 -8.11 7.28
N VAL A 113 -4.07 -7.23 7.72
CA VAL A 113 -2.61 -7.43 7.75
C VAL A 113 -2.09 -7.92 6.39
N CYS A 114 -1.27 -8.97 6.37
CA CYS A 114 -0.64 -9.51 5.15
C CYS A 114 -1.64 -9.99 4.09
N ALA A 115 -2.85 -10.38 4.49
CA ALA A 115 -3.93 -10.78 3.56
C ALA A 115 -4.77 -9.59 3.06
N GLY A 116 -4.55 -8.37 3.60
CA GLY A 116 -5.38 -7.20 3.36
C GLY A 116 -5.52 -6.85 1.88
N PHE A 117 -4.42 -6.82 1.13
CA PHE A 117 -4.46 -6.50 -0.29
C PHE A 117 -5.24 -7.54 -1.11
N VAL A 118 -5.09 -8.83 -0.81
CA VAL A 118 -5.84 -9.90 -1.50
C VAL A 118 -7.33 -9.79 -1.19
N PHE A 119 -7.70 -9.46 0.05
CA PHE A 119 -9.10 -9.23 0.42
C PHE A 119 -9.66 -7.96 -0.23
N ALA A 120 -8.87 -6.90 -0.34
CA ALA A 120 -9.27 -5.69 -1.05
C ALA A 120 -9.52 -5.96 -2.54
N LEU A 121 -8.67 -6.77 -3.19
CA LEU A 121 -8.89 -7.22 -4.57
C LEU A 121 -10.17 -8.04 -4.72
N ALA A 122 -10.44 -8.95 -3.79
CA ALA A 122 -11.67 -9.76 -3.79
C ALA A 122 -12.91 -8.87 -3.63
N ASN A 123 -12.89 -7.88 -2.73
CA ASN A 123 -13.97 -6.91 -2.56
C ASN A 123 -14.18 -6.08 -3.84
N ALA A 124 -13.10 -5.55 -4.43
CA ALA A 124 -13.19 -4.78 -5.66
C ALA A 124 -13.80 -5.60 -6.82
N ASN A 125 -13.35 -6.85 -6.99
CA ASN A 125 -13.94 -7.76 -7.97
C ASN A 125 -15.44 -7.98 -7.74
N ALA A 126 -15.86 -8.19 -6.50
CA ALA A 126 -17.29 -8.37 -6.16
C ALA A 126 -18.12 -7.12 -6.49
N LEU A 127 -17.61 -5.92 -6.19
CA LEU A 127 -18.28 -4.66 -6.50
C LEU A 127 -18.41 -4.42 -8.01
N ILE A 128 -17.39 -4.82 -8.79
CA ILE A 128 -17.43 -4.72 -10.26
C ILE A 128 -18.46 -5.73 -10.83
N ILE A 129 -18.41 -6.98 -10.41
CA ILE A 129 -19.32 -8.02 -10.91
C ILE A 129 -20.78 -7.69 -10.57
N SER A 130 -21.03 -7.12 -9.38
CA SER A 130 -22.38 -6.70 -8.95
C SER A 130 -22.85 -5.38 -9.58
N GLY A 131 -21.99 -4.70 -10.35
CA GLY A 131 -22.33 -3.44 -11.03
C GLY A 131 -22.36 -2.22 -10.10
N GLN A 132 -21.86 -2.32 -8.86
CA GLN A 132 -21.83 -1.21 -7.91
C GLN A 132 -20.72 -0.20 -8.23
N ALA A 133 -19.65 -0.63 -8.91
CA ALA A 133 -18.59 0.21 -9.40
C ALA A 133 -18.04 -0.35 -10.72
N LYS A 134 -17.43 0.50 -11.54
CA LYS A 134 -16.81 0.09 -12.82
C LYS A 134 -15.30 0.19 -12.78
N LYS A 135 -14.75 1.17 -12.06
CA LYS A 135 -13.32 1.38 -11.89
C LYS A 135 -13.00 1.57 -10.42
N ILE A 136 -12.18 0.71 -9.88
CA ILE A 136 -11.82 0.70 -8.47
C ILE A 136 -10.29 0.79 -8.33
N LEU A 137 -9.84 1.73 -7.53
CA LEU A 137 -8.46 1.84 -7.11
C LEU A 137 -8.26 0.99 -5.86
N VAL A 138 -7.42 -0.04 -5.96
CA VAL A 138 -7.06 -0.92 -4.85
C VAL A 138 -5.62 -0.66 -4.46
N ILE A 139 -5.39 -0.35 -3.18
CA ILE A 139 -4.09 0.07 -2.67
C ILE A 139 -3.70 -0.79 -1.47
N GLY A 140 -2.43 -1.17 -1.37
CA GLY A 140 -1.79 -1.61 -0.14
C GLY A 140 -0.74 -0.58 0.25
N SER A 141 -0.77 -0.09 1.48
CA SER A 141 0.21 0.90 1.96
C SER A 141 0.49 0.70 3.43
N GLU A 142 1.77 0.67 3.80
CA GLU A 142 2.18 0.45 5.19
C GLU A 142 3.37 1.33 5.58
N THR A 143 3.31 1.88 6.79
CA THR A 143 4.45 2.41 7.55
C THR A 143 4.79 1.45 8.69
N PHE A 144 5.18 0.23 8.35
CA PHE A 144 5.34 -0.86 9.31
C PHE A 144 6.50 -0.60 10.27
N SER A 145 7.50 0.20 9.83
CA SER A 145 8.62 0.65 10.65
C SER A 145 8.21 1.34 11.96
N LYS A 146 6.99 1.92 12.01
CA LYS A 146 6.46 2.59 13.21
C LYS A 146 5.92 1.62 14.27
N LEU A 147 5.71 0.35 13.92
CA LEU A 147 5.16 -0.69 14.81
C LEU A 147 6.21 -1.66 15.32
N MET A 148 7.42 -1.64 14.75
CA MET A 148 8.45 -2.64 15.06
C MET A 148 9.08 -2.40 16.43
N ASP A 149 9.37 -3.49 17.12
CA ASP A 149 10.33 -3.51 18.22
C ASP A 149 11.75 -3.54 17.63
N TRP A 150 12.45 -2.43 17.74
CA TRP A 150 13.79 -2.26 17.18
C TRP A 150 14.88 -3.03 17.94
N GLU A 151 14.57 -3.61 19.12
CA GLU A 151 15.46 -4.48 19.88
C GLU A 151 15.30 -5.96 19.48
N ASP A 152 14.17 -6.32 18.84
CA ASP A 152 13.94 -7.70 18.37
C ASP A 152 14.50 -7.91 16.95
N ARG A 153 15.74 -8.42 16.87
CA ARG A 153 16.40 -8.74 15.60
C ARG A 153 15.67 -9.79 14.75
N SER A 154 14.77 -10.57 15.35
CA SER A 154 14.07 -11.63 14.63
C SER A 154 12.96 -11.10 13.75
N THR A 155 12.44 -9.91 14.05
CA THR A 155 11.32 -9.29 13.34
C THR A 155 11.69 -7.97 12.66
N CYS A 156 12.46 -7.06 13.30
CA CYS A 156 12.71 -5.74 12.75
C CYS A 156 13.47 -5.74 11.42
N VAL A 157 14.25 -6.77 11.14
CA VAL A 157 15.01 -6.92 9.88
C VAL A 157 14.14 -7.38 8.69
N LEU A 158 12.88 -7.81 8.94
CA LEU A 158 12.01 -8.42 7.93
C LEU A 158 11.11 -7.42 7.21
N PHE A 159 10.86 -6.25 7.78
CA PHE A 159 9.85 -5.32 7.33
C PHE A 159 10.44 -4.04 6.76
N GLY A 160 9.63 -3.35 5.99
CA GLY A 160 9.88 -2.03 5.46
C GLY A 160 8.57 -1.30 5.20
N ASP A 161 8.67 -0.10 4.65
CA ASP A 161 7.55 0.77 4.33
C ASP A 161 7.40 0.92 2.82
N GLY A 162 6.19 1.16 2.37
CA GLY A 162 5.91 1.38 0.96
C GLY A 162 4.42 1.29 0.63
N ALA A 163 4.10 1.57 -0.62
CA ALA A 163 2.76 1.44 -1.16
C ALA A 163 2.78 0.84 -2.56
N GLY A 164 1.75 0.05 -2.86
CA GLY A 164 1.43 -0.45 -4.19
C GLY A 164 -0.04 -0.22 -4.51
N ALA A 165 -0.35 0.08 -5.76
CA ALA A 165 -1.71 0.34 -6.21
C ALA A 165 -1.99 -0.36 -7.54
N VAL A 166 -3.23 -0.83 -7.70
CA VAL A 166 -3.74 -1.30 -8.99
C VAL A 166 -5.12 -0.69 -9.26
N ILE A 167 -5.44 -0.50 -10.54
CA ILE A 167 -6.79 -0.13 -10.96
C ILE A 167 -7.45 -1.36 -11.57
N LEU A 168 -8.57 -1.76 -10.98
CA LEU A 168 -9.46 -2.76 -11.53
C LEU A 168 -10.58 -2.09 -12.33
N SER A 169 -10.82 -2.59 -13.53
CA SER A 169 -11.90 -2.13 -14.42
C SER A 169 -12.80 -3.30 -14.83
N ALA A 170 -14.06 -2.96 -15.13
CA ALA A 170 -15.07 -3.89 -15.63
C ALA A 170 -14.75 -4.34 -17.06
#